data_5fe5c3d188cb1bddaa012101075ce6d6
#
_entry.id   5fe5c3d188cb1bddaa012101075ce6d6
#
_cell.length_a   1.000
_cell.length_b   1.000
_cell.length_c   1.000
_cell.angle_alpha   90.00
_cell.angle_beta   90.00
_cell.angle_gamma   90.00
#
_symmetry.space_group_name_H-M   'P 1'
#
loop_
_entity.id
_entity.type
_entity.pdbx_description
1 polymer ?
#
loop_
_entity_poly.entity_id
_entity_poly.type
_entity_poly.pdbx_seq_one_letter_code
_entity_poly.pdbx_strand_id
1 'polypeptide(L)'
;VNIVLLLAHSIEEYDQLRLLSGLGYNVFSIGGYIDPAHPHDTKRPALPDVPYHPELHAAVDAMGTPDNLRFAKERIPDAVLDWADTIICHHYEHTWLVPQWDRLRSKRVIWRTVGQSVAGNEQMMAPLRDDGLQIVRYSPKERNIPGYAGEDALIRFYKDPDEWHGWTGESAQVLNITQQLRQRDPYTNWAFWEAATAGSARVPAGPGSEAIGGTGEVSLPIMKQLLRSLRCYLYTGTQPASYTLGLIEAMMTGIPTVSIGSSHMTIFPYGPLLFEGHEITEAGHDSAAVAGMRLQTLLSDWDAAREMSIAQRARAIELFGMEAIGAQWKA
;
A
#
# COMPACT_ATOMS: atom_id res chain seq x y z
N VAL A 1 -13.74 -2.08 -21.54
CA VAL A 1 -14.31 -1.54 -20.29
C VAL A 1 -13.50 -0.32 -19.89
N ASN A 2 -14.19 0.78 -19.66
CA ASN A 2 -13.63 2.06 -19.23
C ASN A 2 -13.70 2.14 -17.71
N ILE A 3 -12.56 2.28 -17.06
CA ILE A 3 -12.45 2.31 -15.60
C ILE A 3 -11.96 3.67 -15.15
N VAL A 4 -12.67 4.29 -14.22
CA VAL A 4 -12.25 5.52 -13.53
C VAL A 4 -11.71 5.15 -12.16
N LEU A 5 -10.48 5.59 -11.86
CA LEU A 5 -9.87 5.48 -10.53
C LEU A 5 -10.00 6.80 -9.79
N LEU A 6 -10.51 6.71 -8.57
CA LEU A 6 -10.56 7.79 -7.59
C LEU A 6 -9.60 7.45 -6.47
N LEU A 7 -8.39 7.97 -6.53
CA LEU A 7 -7.29 7.60 -5.66
C LEU A 7 -6.62 8.79 -4.99
N ALA A 8 -6.40 8.64 -3.68
CA ALA A 8 -5.66 9.59 -2.84
C ALA A 8 -4.20 9.17 -2.58
N HIS A 9 -3.77 8.00 -3.07
CA HIS A 9 -2.46 7.44 -2.75
C HIS A 9 -1.68 7.15 -4.04
N SER A 10 -0.74 8.01 -4.38
CA SER A 10 0.01 7.99 -5.64
C SER A 10 0.73 6.66 -5.95
N ILE A 11 1.25 5.98 -4.93
CA ILE A 11 1.93 4.68 -5.11
C ILE A 11 0.91 3.60 -5.52
N GLU A 12 -0.24 3.56 -4.86
CA GLU A 12 -1.31 2.61 -5.20
C GLU A 12 -1.93 2.95 -6.55
N GLU A 13 -2.07 4.23 -6.87
CA GLU A 13 -2.52 4.70 -8.19
C GLU A 13 -1.60 4.17 -9.31
N TYR A 14 -0.30 4.31 -9.14
CA TYR A 14 0.68 3.79 -10.09
C TYR A 14 0.53 2.28 -10.31
N ASP A 15 0.51 1.52 -9.23
CA ASP A 15 0.42 0.06 -9.29
C ASP A 15 -0.90 -0.39 -9.91
N GLN A 16 -2.01 0.24 -9.55
CA GLN A 16 -3.34 -0.10 -10.04
C GLN A 16 -3.54 0.26 -11.52
N LEU A 17 -3.04 1.43 -11.96
CA LEU A 17 -3.03 1.83 -13.35
C LEU A 17 -2.24 0.84 -14.21
N ARG A 18 -1.04 0.50 -13.77
CA ARG A 18 -0.17 -0.46 -14.46
C ARG A 18 -0.81 -1.83 -14.57
N LEU A 19 -1.37 -2.33 -13.46
CA LEU A 19 -2.08 -3.61 -13.42
C LEU A 19 -3.27 -3.63 -14.40
N LEU A 20 -4.20 -2.69 -14.24
CA LEU A 20 -5.45 -2.71 -15.03
C LEU A 20 -5.20 -2.45 -16.51
N SER A 21 -4.29 -1.54 -16.87
CA SER A 21 -3.89 -1.32 -18.26
C SER A 21 -3.21 -2.55 -18.85
N GLY A 22 -2.34 -3.22 -18.10
CA GLY A 22 -1.71 -4.48 -18.51
C GLY A 22 -2.71 -5.63 -18.68
N LEU A 23 -3.89 -5.56 -18.04
CA LEU A 23 -4.99 -6.50 -18.25
C LEU A 23 -5.88 -6.13 -19.46
N GLY A 24 -5.60 -5.03 -20.14
CA GLY A 24 -6.32 -4.56 -21.33
C GLY A 24 -7.54 -3.68 -21.04
N TYR A 25 -7.69 -3.17 -19.82
CA TYR A 25 -8.71 -2.19 -19.49
C TYR A 25 -8.29 -0.78 -19.95
N ASN A 26 -9.26 0.04 -20.33
CA ASN A 26 -9.06 1.45 -20.62
C ASN A 26 -9.25 2.24 -19.31
N VAL A 27 -8.19 2.83 -18.77
CA VAL A 27 -8.19 3.37 -17.41
C VAL A 27 -7.91 4.86 -17.39
N PHE A 28 -8.72 5.61 -16.67
CA PHE A 28 -8.52 7.03 -16.39
C PHE A 28 -8.43 7.26 -14.87
N SER A 29 -7.39 7.93 -14.39
CA SER A 29 -7.25 8.27 -12.98
C SER A 29 -7.49 9.76 -12.73
N ILE A 30 -8.37 10.06 -11.79
CA ILE A 30 -8.58 11.44 -11.31
C ILE A 30 -7.42 11.89 -10.40
N GLY A 31 -6.64 10.97 -9.84
CA GLY A 31 -5.44 11.26 -9.05
C GLY A 31 -4.38 12.08 -9.77
N GLY A 32 -4.35 12.02 -11.09
CA GLY A 32 -3.48 12.85 -11.92
C GLY A 32 -2.07 12.29 -12.11
N TYR A 33 -1.82 11.05 -11.68
CA TYR A 33 -0.49 10.43 -11.80
C TYR A 33 0.04 10.41 -13.23
N ILE A 34 -0.84 10.17 -14.20
CA ILE A 34 -0.50 10.09 -15.64
C ILE A 34 -0.65 11.42 -16.39
N ASP A 35 -1.03 12.49 -15.72
CA ASP A 35 -1.12 13.81 -16.32
C ASP A 35 0.23 14.53 -16.22
N PRO A 36 0.93 14.73 -17.34
CA PRO A 36 2.23 15.40 -17.34
C PRO A 36 2.17 16.87 -16.89
N ALA A 37 1.00 17.52 -16.96
CA ALA A 37 0.81 18.89 -16.50
C ALA A 37 0.65 18.98 -14.97
N HIS A 38 0.28 17.89 -14.32
CA HIS A 38 0.02 17.83 -12.87
C HIS A 38 0.72 16.62 -12.24
N PRO A 39 2.05 16.58 -12.22
CA PRO A 39 2.79 15.47 -11.63
C PRO A 39 2.62 15.50 -10.11
N HIS A 40 1.67 14.74 -9.58
CA HIS A 40 1.42 14.66 -8.13
C HIS A 40 2.49 13.91 -7.38
N ASP A 41 3.20 13.00 -8.06
CA ASP A 41 4.24 12.22 -7.41
C ASP A 41 5.41 12.00 -8.35
N THR A 42 6.50 12.68 -8.08
CA THR A 42 7.79 12.47 -8.73
C THR A 42 8.50 11.20 -8.27
N LYS A 43 7.90 10.47 -7.30
CA LYS A 43 8.48 9.24 -6.73
C LYS A 43 8.31 8.01 -7.64
N ARG A 44 7.48 8.11 -8.67
CA ARG A 44 7.26 7.02 -9.62
C ARG A 44 7.57 7.46 -11.05
N PRO A 45 8.08 6.54 -11.91
CA PRO A 45 8.32 6.85 -13.31
C PRO A 45 6.99 7.04 -14.06
N ALA A 46 7.06 7.70 -15.21
CA ALA A 46 5.92 7.79 -16.13
C ALA A 46 5.45 6.39 -16.57
N LEU A 47 4.17 6.27 -16.88
CA LEU A 47 3.55 5.07 -17.43
C LEU A 47 3.23 5.28 -18.92
N PRO A 48 4.20 5.08 -19.84
CA PRO A 48 4.04 5.41 -21.26
C PRO A 48 2.96 4.56 -21.94
N ASP A 49 2.69 3.37 -21.40
CA ASP A 49 1.72 2.42 -21.98
C ASP A 49 0.28 2.64 -21.46
N VAL A 50 0.07 3.59 -20.55
CA VAL A 50 -1.26 3.97 -20.07
C VAL A 50 -1.82 5.07 -20.98
N PRO A 51 -3.01 4.87 -21.59
CA PRO A 51 -3.60 5.88 -22.45
C PRO A 51 -3.82 7.22 -21.72
N TYR A 52 -3.42 8.31 -22.36
CA TYR A 52 -3.72 9.65 -21.89
C TYR A 52 -5.04 10.15 -22.51
N HIS A 53 -5.94 10.67 -21.67
CA HIS A 53 -7.27 11.15 -22.06
C HIS A 53 -7.39 12.66 -21.86
N PRO A 54 -6.90 13.50 -22.79
CA PRO A 54 -6.82 14.95 -22.59
C PRO A 54 -8.18 15.61 -22.33
N GLU A 55 -9.26 15.13 -22.96
CA GLU A 55 -10.62 15.63 -22.77
C GLU A 55 -11.15 15.37 -21.35
N LEU A 56 -10.81 14.21 -20.75
CA LEU A 56 -11.21 13.87 -19.40
C LEU A 56 -10.39 14.66 -18.36
N HIS A 57 -9.09 14.85 -18.61
CA HIS A 57 -8.26 15.73 -17.79
C HIS A 57 -8.74 17.16 -17.82
N ALA A 58 -9.06 17.69 -19.02
CA ALA A 58 -9.61 19.04 -19.16
C ALA A 58 -10.94 19.21 -18.41
N ALA A 59 -11.82 18.19 -18.43
CA ALA A 59 -13.08 18.22 -17.69
C ALA A 59 -12.85 18.24 -16.17
N VAL A 60 -11.85 17.51 -15.67
CA VAL A 60 -11.46 17.53 -14.25
C VAL A 60 -10.86 18.88 -13.88
N ASP A 61 -9.99 19.45 -14.71
CA ASP A 61 -9.32 20.73 -14.45
C ASP A 61 -10.28 21.92 -14.49
N ALA A 62 -11.27 21.88 -15.37
CA ALA A 62 -12.33 22.91 -15.45
C ALA A 62 -13.14 23.06 -14.14
N MET A 63 -13.13 22.05 -13.26
CA MET A 63 -13.77 22.15 -11.95
C MET A 63 -12.97 22.97 -10.93
N GLY A 64 -11.78 23.43 -11.28
CA GLY A 64 -10.89 24.16 -10.40
C GLY A 64 -10.20 23.24 -9.37
N THR A 65 -8.91 23.35 -9.21
CA THR A 65 -8.18 22.64 -8.14
C THR A 65 -7.94 23.57 -6.96
N PRO A 66 -8.32 23.18 -5.74
CA PRO A 66 -7.56 23.62 -4.59
C PRO A 66 -6.28 22.79 -4.54
N ASP A 67 -5.15 23.49 -4.48
CA ASP A 67 -3.84 23.01 -4.06
C ASP A 67 -3.63 21.47 -4.03
N ASN A 68 -3.17 20.88 -5.12
CA ASN A 68 -2.60 19.53 -5.22
C ASN A 68 -3.51 18.31 -4.99
N LEU A 69 -4.81 18.47 -4.76
CA LEU A 69 -5.72 17.38 -4.49
C LEU A 69 -6.88 17.34 -5.49
N ARG A 70 -6.63 16.78 -6.69
CA ARG A 70 -7.68 16.64 -7.73
C ARG A 70 -8.91 15.88 -7.22
N PHE A 71 -8.73 14.97 -6.30
CA PHE A 71 -9.80 14.17 -5.68
C PHE A 71 -10.53 14.88 -4.51
N ALA A 72 -10.03 16.01 -3.99
CA ALA A 72 -10.74 16.80 -2.97
C ALA A 72 -11.94 17.57 -3.54
N LYS A 73 -12.38 17.24 -4.77
CA LYS A 73 -13.47 17.89 -5.45
C LYS A 73 -14.81 17.28 -5.06
N GLU A 74 -15.80 18.12 -4.92
CA GLU A 74 -17.13 17.75 -4.48
C GLU A 74 -17.88 16.81 -5.45
N ARG A 75 -17.38 16.64 -6.69
CA ARG A 75 -18.15 15.95 -7.73
C ARG A 75 -17.26 15.43 -8.87
N ILE A 76 -17.53 14.23 -9.40
CA ILE A 76 -17.00 13.77 -10.70
C ILE A 76 -17.62 14.61 -11.81
N PRO A 77 -16.83 15.11 -12.80
CA PRO A 77 -17.37 15.73 -14.01
C PRO A 77 -18.31 14.79 -14.76
N ASP A 78 -19.40 15.34 -15.33
CA ASP A 78 -20.35 14.54 -16.09
C ASP A 78 -19.67 13.82 -17.27
N ALA A 79 -18.73 14.47 -17.97
CA ALA A 79 -17.98 13.85 -19.06
C ALA A 79 -17.18 12.62 -18.62
N VAL A 80 -16.59 12.64 -17.41
CA VAL A 80 -15.88 11.49 -16.84
C VAL A 80 -16.85 10.39 -16.44
N LEU A 81 -17.99 10.76 -15.84
CA LEU A 81 -19.02 9.81 -15.45
C LEU A 81 -19.65 9.14 -16.68
N ASP A 82 -19.94 9.91 -17.75
CA ASP A 82 -20.51 9.37 -18.98
C ASP A 82 -19.56 8.39 -19.67
N TRP A 83 -18.26 8.67 -19.64
CA TRP A 83 -17.23 7.80 -20.20
C TRP A 83 -17.06 6.50 -19.41
N ALA A 84 -17.26 6.50 -18.09
CA ALA A 84 -17.00 5.37 -17.20
C ALA A 84 -18.02 4.24 -17.34
N ASP A 85 -17.56 3.01 -17.43
CA ASP A 85 -18.36 1.79 -17.19
C ASP A 85 -18.27 1.39 -15.71
N THR A 86 -17.08 1.52 -15.12
CA THR A 86 -16.78 1.16 -13.75
C THR A 86 -16.02 2.28 -13.05
N ILE A 87 -16.34 2.51 -11.79
CA ILE A 87 -15.67 3.48 -10.92
C ILE A 87 -15.06 2.73 -9.75
N ILE A 88 -13.75 2.83 -9.55
CA ILE A 88 -13.05 2.27 -8.40
C ILE A 88 -12.68 3.41 -7.47
N CYS A 89 -13.34 3.47 -6.33
CA CYS A 89 -13.13 4.46 -5.30
C CYS A 89 -12.28 3.87 -4.18
N HIS A 90 -11.13 4.47 -3.90
CA HIS A 90 -10.28 4.00 -2.83
C HIS A 90 -10.70 4.60 -1.49
N HIS A 91 -10.21 4.02 -0.46
CA HIS A 91 -10.57 4.15 0.93
C HIS A 91 -10.95 5.55 1.44
N TYR A 92 -10.14 6.56 1.23
CA TYR A 92 -10.41 7.93 1.71
C TYR A 92 -11.54 8.63 0.98
N GLU A 93 -11.91 8.11 -0.16
CA GLU A 93 -12.86 8.76 -1.03
C GLU A 93 -14.32 8.50 -0.60
N HIS A 94 -14.54 7.81 0.53
CA HIS A 94 -15.88 7.60 1.07
C HIS A 94 -16.59 8.93 1.40
N THR A 95 -15.87 9.95 1.88
CA THR A 95 -16.44 11.29 2.15
C THR A 95 -16.90 11.98 0.87
N TRP A 96 -16.36 11.60 -0.25
CA TRP A 96 -16.69 12.10 -1.57
C TRP A 96 -17.70 11.19 -2.28
N LEU A 97 -17.62 9.88 -2.08
CA LEU A 97 -18.52 8.89 -2.66
C LEU A 97 -19.95 9.03 -2.13
N VAL A 98 -20.10 9.15 -0.81
CA VAL A 98 -21.41 9.23 -0.15
C VAL A 98 -22.27 10.39 -0.68
N PRO A 99 -21.78 11.64 -0.78
CA PRO A 99 -22.58 12.76 -1.30
C PRO A 99 -23.00 12.63 -2.76
N GLN A 100 -22.34 11.81 -3.55
CA GLN A 100 -22.60 11.64 -4.98
C GLN A 100 -23.29 10.32 -5.31
N TRP A 101 -23.65 9.53 -4.33
CA TRP A 101 -24.13 8.16 -4.54
C TRP A 101 -25.28 8.07 -5.53
N ASP A 102 -26.27 8.94 -5.42
CA ASP A 102 -27.43 8.96 -6.34
C ASP A 102 -27.06 9.11 -7.82
N ARG A 103 -25.94 9.76 -8.10
CA ARG A 103 -25.42 9.89 -9.48
C ARG A 103 -24.61 8.68 -9.90
N LEU A 104 -23.88 8.09 -8.96
CA LEU A 104 -22.91 7.03 -9.22
C LEU A 104 -23.56 5.65 -9.30
N ARG A 105 -24.61 5.38 -8.55
CA ARG A 105 -25.25 4.05 -8.44
C ARG A 105 -25.83 3.51 -9.76
N SER A 106 -25.92 4.31 -10.80
CA SER A 106 -26.25 3.85 -12.17
C SER A 106 -25.08 3.15 -12.87
N LYS A 107 -23.86 3.26 -12.33
CA LYS A 107 -22.64 2.63 -12.81
C LYS A 107 -22.24 1.48 -11.89
N ARG A 108 -21.30 0.64 -12.34
CA ARG A 108 -20.63 -0.29 -11.44
C ARG A 108 -19.66 0.50 -10.56
N VAL A 109 -19.92 0.56 -9.26
CA VAL A 109 -19.08 1.29 -8.30
C VAL A 109 -18.45 0.30 -7.34
N ILE A 110 -17.13 0.37 -7.20
CA ILE A 110 -16.33 -0.49 -6.35
C ILE A 110 -15.64 0.38 -5.29
N TRP A 111 -15.88 0.10 -4.01
CA TRP A 111 -15.06 0.64 -2.94
C TRP A 111 -13.91 -0.33 -2.66
N ARG A 112 -12.69 0.14 -2.92
CA ARG A 112 -11.43 -0.57 -2.69
C ARG A 112 -10.82 -0.14 -1.36
N THR A 113 -10.65 -1.04 -0.41
CA THR A 113 -10.02 -0.72 0.87
C THR A 113 -8.50 -0.64 0.77
N VAL A 114 -7.86 0.29 1.50
CA VAL A 114 -6.42 0.56 1.44
C VAL A 114 -5.87 0.99 2.80
N GLY A 115 -5.76 0.08 3.75
CA GLY A 115 -4.97 0.30 4.96
C GLY A 115 -5.57 1.10 6.12
N GLN A 116 -6.57 1.96 5.91
CA GLN A 116 -7.29 2.61 7.02
C GLN A 116 -8.55 1.83 7.38
N SER A 117 -8.32 0.69 7.96
CA SER A 117 -9.38 -0.27 8.29
C SER A 117 -10.04 0.08 9.62
N VAL A 118 -10.94 1.07 9.60
CA VAL A 118 -11.63 1.60 10.80
C VAL A 118 -13.14 1.38 10.73
N ALA A 119 -13.75 1.09 11.88
CA ALA A 119 -15.18 0.80 12.00
C ALA A 119 -16.11 1.90 11.45
N GLY A 120 -15.69 3.17 11.53
CA GLY A 120 -16.46 4.29 10.98
C GLY A 120 -16.65 4.21 9.46
N ASN A 121 -15.65 3.70 8.73
CA ASN A 121 -15.76 3.51 7.29
C ASN A 121 -16.75 2.39 6.95
N GLU A 122 -16.75 1.31 7.72
CA GLU A 122 -17.69 0.21 7.56
C GLU A 122 -19.14 0.70 7.71
N GLN A 123 -19.41 1.51 8.73
CA GLN A 123 -20.73 2.09 8.99
C GLN A 123 -21.22 2.99 7.86
N MET A 124 -20.30 3.75 7.22
CA MET A 124 -20.66 4.61 6.10
C MET A 124 -20.91 3.82 4.80
N MET A 125 -20.20 2.72 4.59
CA MET A 125 -20.29 1.94 3.35
C MET A 125 -21.44 0.91 3.37
N ALA A 126 -21.86 0.43 4.53
CA ALA A 126 -22.91 -0.59 4.64
C ALA A 126 -24.23 -0.18 3.95
N PRO A 127 -24.79 1.02 4.14
CA PRO A 127 -26.00 1.44 3.42
C PRO A 127 -25.84 1.52 1.90
N LEU A 128 -24.65 1.92 1.43
CA LEU A 128 -24.38 2.00 0.00
C LEU A 128 -24.26 0.60 -0.62
N ARG A 129 -23.73 -0.36 0.14
CA ARG A 129 -23.67 -1.76 -0.28
C ARG A 129 -25.06 -2.35 -0.48
N ASP A 130 -25.99 -2.07 0.42
CA ASP A 130 -27.39 -2.50 0.30
C ASP A 130 -28.05 -1.91 -0.97
N ASP A 131 -27.54 -0.80 -1.48
CA ASP A 131 -27.99 -0.11 -2.69
C ASP A 131 -27.07 -0.36 -3.92
N GLY A 132 -26.20 -1.39 -3.88
CA GLY A 132 -25.45 -1.88 -5.03
C GLY A 132 -23.96 -1.54 -5.10
N LEU A 133 -23.38 -0.88 -4.09
CA LEU A 133 -21.93 -0.70 -4.00
C LEU A 133 -21.23 -2.05 -3.82
N GLN A 134 -20.23 -2.32 -4.65
CA GLN A 134 -19.36 -3.47 -4.48
C GLN A 134 -18.17 -3.13 -3.58
N ILE A 135 -17.75 -4.08 -2.73
CA ILE A 135 -16.62 -3.90 -1.81
C ILE A 135 -15.52 -4.90 -2.14
N VAL A 136 -14.33 -4.37 -2.46
CA VAL A 136 -13.12 -5.16 -2.66
C VAL A 136 -12.15 -4.93 -1.51
N ARG A 137 -11.84 -5.99 -0.77
CA ARG A 137 -10.92 -5.97 0.37
C ARG A 137 -9.49 -6.30 -0.05
N TYR A 138 -8.51 -5.66 0.61
CA TYR A 138 -7.11 -5.97 0.37
C TYR A 138 -6.55 -7.05 1.30
N SER A 139 -7.22 -7.32 2.44
CA SER A 139 -6.81 -8.32 3.42
C SER A 139 -8.00 -9.11 3.97
N PRO A 140 -7.88 -10.44 4.13
CA PRO A 140 -8.92 -11.25 4.78
C PRO A 140 -9.12 -10.89 6.24
N LYS A 141 -8.14 -10.23 6.87
CA LYS A 141 -8.21 -9.80 8.28
C LYS A 141 -9.17 -8.63 8.50
N GLU A 142 -9.56 -7.91 7.44
CA GLU A 142 -10.56 -6.84 7.54
C GLU A 142 -11.93 -7.34 8.02
N ARG A 143 -12.20 -8.65 7.91
CA ARG A 143 -13.39 -9.29 8.49
C ARG A 143 -13.48 -9.15 10.01
N ASN A 144 -12.39 -8.80 10.69
CA ASN A 144 -12.34 -8.54 12.13
C ASN A 144 -12.67 -7.09 12.52
N ILE A 145 -12.92 -6.21 11.53
CA ILE A 145 -13.30 -4.82 11.81
C ILE A 145 -14.73 -4.80 12.38
N PRO A 146 -14.99 -4.13 13.52
CA PRO A 146 -16.33 -3.98 14.04
C PRO A 146 -17.27 -3.30 13.03
N GLY A 147 -18.44 -3.91 12.82
CA GLY A 147 -19.39 -3.40 11.81
C GLY A 147 -19.02 -3.74 10.37
N TYR A 148 -18.17 -4.74 10.15
CA TYR A 148 -17.74 -5.18 8.82
C TYR A 148 -18.90 -5.23 7.81
N ALA A 149 -18.84 -4.41 6.77
CA ALA A 149 -19.87 -4.26 5.75
C ALA A 149 -19.87 -5.39 4.70
N GLY A 150 -19.01 -6.39 4.85
CA GLY A 150 -18.88 -7.50 3.91
C GLY A 150 -17.86 -7.26 2.79
N GLU A 151 -17.85 -8.18 1.82
CA GLU A 151 -16.99 -8.14 0.64
C GLU A 151 -17.66 -8.80 -0.55
N ASP A 152 -17.34 -8.34 -1.75
CA ASP A 152 -17.69 -8.99 -3.02
C ASP A 152 -16.47 -9.72 -3.59
N ALA A 153 -15.27 -9.19 -3.29
CA ALA A 153 -14.02 -9.84 -3.61
C ALA A 153 -12.92 -9.53 -2.59
N LEU A 154 -11.96 -10.45 -2.48
CA LEU A 154 -10.71 -10.27 -1.77
C LEU A 154 -9.58 -10.23 -2.80
N ILE A 155 -9.01 -9.05 -3.03
CA ILE A 155 -7.92 -8.84 -3.98
C ILE A 155 -6.80 -8.09 -3.26
N ARG A 156 -5.63 -8.72 -3.09
CA ARG A 156 -4.47 -8.09 -2.45
C ARG A 156 -3.91 -6.95 -3.30
N PHE A 157 -3.01 -6.14 -2.75
CA PHE A 157 -2.27 -5.16 -3.54
C PHE A 157 -1.37 -5.86 -4.55
N TYR A 158 -1.16 -5.22 -5.69
CA TYR A 158 -0.25 -5.68 -6.72
C TYR A 158 1.14 -5.05 -6.56
N LYS A 159 2.19 -5.81 -6.82
CA LYS A 159 3.54 -5.31 -7.07
C LYS A 159 4.20 -6.10 -8.19
N ASP A 160 4.93 -5.39 -9.03
CA ASP A 160 5.65 -5.99 -10.15
C ASP A 160 6.97 -6.62 -9.67
N PRO A 161 7.15 -7.95 -9.80
CA PRO A 161 8.38 -8.63 -9.41
C PRO A 161 9.58 -8.26 -10.28
N ASP A 162 9.38 -7.72 -11.48
CA ASP A 162 10.45 -7.25 -12.36
C ASP A 162 10.90 -5.83 -12.00
N GLU A 163 10.05 -5.06 -11.37
CA GLU A 163 10.42 -3.76 -10.80
C GLU A 163 11.14 -3.91 -9.45
N TRP A 164 10.67 -4.83 -8.62
CA TRP A 164 11.14 -5.07 -7.26
C TRP A 164 11.93 -6.38 -7.20
N HIS A 165 13.27 -6.30 -7.36
CA HIS A 165 14.16 -7.48 -7.36
C HIS A 165 15.61 -7.09 -7.06
N GLY A 166 16.47 -8.11 -6.94
CA GLY A 166 17.92 -7.95 -7.00
C GLY A 166 18.57 -7.67 -5.66
N TRP A 167 18.06 -8.24 -4.57
CA TRP A 167 18.72 -8.17 -3.27
C TRP A 167 20.10 -8.81 -3.31
N THR A 168 21.11 -8.07 -2.83
CA THR A 168 22.51 -8.49 -2.68
C THR A 168 22.91 -8.62 -1.22
N GLY A 169 22.28 -7.85 -0.32
CA GLY A 169 22.51 -7.90 1.12
C GLY A 169 23.96 -7.68 1.56
N GLU A 170 24.75 -6.98 0.77
CA GLU A 170 26.21 -6.78 0.98
C GLU A 170 26.53 -5.98 2.24
N SER A 171 25.59 -5.13 2.68
CA SER A 171 25.76 -4.29 3.87
C SER A 171 25.04 -4.89 5.07
N ALA A 172 25.79 -5.27 6.10
CA ALA A 172 25.27 -5.90 7.31
C ALA A 172 24.57 -4.88 8.23
N GLN A 173 23.47 -4.32 7.76
CA GLN A 173 22.65 -3.32 8.46
C GLN A 173 21.16 -3.67 8.40
N VAL A 174 20.40 -3.19 9.40
CA VAL A 174 18.92 -3.33 9.46
C VAL A 174 18.25 -2.10 8.87
N LEU A 175 17.40 -2.31 7.89
CA LEU A 175 16.59 -1.26 7.25
C LEU A 175 15.21 -1.18 7.90
N ASN A 176 14.66 0.04 7.98
CA ASN A 176 13.22 0.31 8.06
C ASN A 176 12.90 1.52 7.19
N ILE A 177 11.82 1.43 6.41
CA ILE A 177 11.32 2.55 5.60
C ILE A 177 9.92 2.89 6.12
N THR A 178 9.84 3.89 6.99
CA THR A 178 8.58 4.33 7.56
C THR A 178 8.60 5.85 7.73
N GLN A 179 7.57 6.50 7.19
CA GLN A 179 7.41 7.95 7.36
C GLN A 179 7.20 8.30 8.82
N GLN A 180 8.02 9.22 9.35
CA GLN A 180 7.93 9.74 10.70
C GLN A 180 7.88 8.62 11.77
N LEU A 181 8.77 7.63 11.65
CA LEU A 181 8.78 6.42 12.47
C LEU A 181 8.67 6.72 13.97
N ARG A 182 9.44 7.69 14.49
CA ARG A 182 9.40 8.08 15.91
C ARG A 182 8.25 9.05 16.22
N GLN A 183 7.99 10.01 15.34
CA GLN A 183 7.01 11.08 15.58
C GLN A 183 5.58 10.55 15.58
N ARG A 184 5.32 9.45 14.87
CA ARG A 184 4.00 8.80 14.77
C ARG A 184 3.84 7.62 15.73
N ASP A 185 4.73 7.45 16.71
CA ASP A 185 4.51 6.45 17.76
C ASP A 185 3.22 6.79 18.56
N PRO A 186 2.37 5.84 18.92
CA PRO A 186 2.50 4.39 18.79
C PRO A 186 2.00 3.79 17.45
N TYR A 187 1.56 4.59 16.49
CA TYR A 187 1.04 4.06 15.20
C TYR A 187 2.08 3.26 14.39
N THR A 188 3.35 3.54 14.57
CA THR A 188 4.49 2.96 13.82
C THR A 188 5.35 2.03 14.66
N ASN A 189 5.03 1.86 15.96
CA ASN A 189 5.73 0.97 16.90
C ASN A 189 7.24 1.28 17.05
N TRP A 190 7.58 2.57 17.18
CA TRP A 190 8.95 3.03 17.35
C TRP A 190 9.69 2.34 18.51
N ALA A 191 9.04 2.19 19.68
CA ALA A 191 9.66 1.57 20.84
C ALA A 191 10.11 0.12 20.56
N PHE A 192 9.34 -0.64 19.76
CA PHE A 192 9.73 -1.97 19.33
C PHE A 192 10.94 -1.93 18.39
N TRP A 193 10.93 -1.02 17.39
CA TRP A 193 12.07 -0.83 16.49
C TRP A 193 13.35 -0.54 17.27
N GLU A 194 13.31 0.44 18.18
CA GLU A 194 14.48 0.85 18.95
C GLU A 194 15.05 -0.29 19.79
N ALA A 195 14.19 -1.03 20.48
CA ALA A 195 14.59 -2.15 21.31
C ALA A 195 15.13 -3.35 20.49
N ALA A 196 14.48 -3.71 19.39
CA ALA A 196 14.87 -4.84 18.55
C ALA A 196 16.18 -4.58 17.77
N THR A 197 16.48 -3.31 17.45
CA THR A 197 17.71 -2.96 16.73
C THR A 197 18.84 -2.44 17.63
N ALA A 198 18.67 -2.50 18.95
CA ALA A 198 19.70 -2.09 19.90
C ALA A 198 21.00 -2.86 19.65
N GLY A 199 22.12 -2.14 19.49
CA GLY A 199 23.43 -2.74 19.21
C GLY A 199 23.66 -3.18 17.76
N SER A 200 22.69 -3.02 16.85
CA SER A 200 22.86 -3.29 15.42
C SER A 200 23.19 -2.00 14.66
N ALA A 201 23.97 -2.14 13.58
CA ALA A 201 24.03 -1.10 12.57
C ALA A 201 22.64 -1.01 11.88
N ARG A 202 22.08 0.19 11.82
CA ARG A 202 20.70 0.38 11.38
C ARG A 202 20.52 1.63 10.50
N VAL A 203 19.62 1.56 9.55
CA VAL A 203 19.29 2.62 8.60
C VAL A 203 17.77 2.83 8.62
N PRO A 204 17.24 3.72 9.46
CA PRO A 204 15.87 4.20 9.28
C PRO A 204 15.84 5.16 8.08
N ALA A 205 14.82 5.02 7.22
CA ALA A 205 14.63 5.85 6.04
C ALA A 205 13.19 6.35 5.94
N GLY A 206 13.00 7.41 5.18
CA GLY A 206 11.71 8.09 4.99
C GLY A 206 11.64 9.45 5.71
N PRO A 207 10.67 10.29 5.35
CA PRO A 207 10.52 11.62 5.94
C PRO A 207 10.50 11.57 7.48
N GLY A 208 11.30 12.44 8.12
CA GLY A 208 11.41 12.53 9.57
C GLY A 208 12.37 11.53 10.23
N SER A 209 13.01 10.63 9.46
CA SER A 209 14.02 9.71 10.01
C SER A 209 15.33 10.40 10.37
N GLU A 210 15.60 11.60 9.88
CA GLU A 210 16.79 12.40 10.18
C GLU A 210 16.92 12.63 11.70
N ALA A 211 15.81 12.84 12.37
CA ALA A 211 15.76 13.08 13.82
C ALA A 211 16.21 11.87 14.66
N ILE A 212 16.38 10.71 14.03
CA ILE A 212 16.81 9.45 14.66
C ILE A 212 18.06 8.87 13.99
N GLY A 213 18.81 9.71 13.26
CA GLY A 213 20.05 9.33 12.58
C GLY A 213 19.85 8.57 11.27
N GLY A 214 18.67 8.71 10.66
CA GLY A 214 18.32 8.11 9.39
C GLY A 214 18.62 8.97 8.17
N THR A 215 18.24 8.47 6.99
CA THR A 215 18.54 9.10 5.69
C THR A 215 17.63 10.27 5.33
N GLY A 216 16.51 10.43 6.02
CA GLY A 216 15.44 11.31 5.58
C GLY A 216 14.62 10.75 4.43
N GLU A 217 13.91 11.63 3.75
CA GLU A 217 13.18 11.29 2.54
C GLU A 217 14.16 10.88 1.43
N VAL A 218 13.89 9.77 0.78
CA VAL A 218 14.73 9.24 -0.29
C VAL A 218 13.93 9.08 -1.58
N SER A 219 14.58 9.31 -2.71
CA SER A 219 13.98 9.03 -4.02
C SER A 219 13.78 7.53 -4.24
N LEU A 220 12.88 7.16 -5.16
CA LEU A 220 12.62 5.75 -5.49
C LEU A 220 13.89 4.96 -5.87
N PRO A 221 14.82 5.48 -6.69
CA PRO A 221 16.08 4.78 -6.97
C PRO A 221 16.92 4.50 -5.72
N ILE A 222 17.02 5.46 -4.81
CA ILE A 222 17.74 5.28 -3.53
C ILE A 222 17.02 4.28 -2.63
N MET A 223 15.69 4.33 -2.54
CA MET A 223 14.90 3.36 -1.79
C MET A 223 15.14 1.92 -2.30
N LYS A 224 15.12 1.73 -3.62
CA LYS A 224 15.43 0.44 -4.25
C LYS A 224 16.87 0.00 -3.96
N GLN A 225 17.83 0.92 -3.99
CA GLN A 225 19.20 0.62 -3.62
C GLN A 225 19.34 0.17 -2.16
N LEU A 226 18.68 0.84 -1.21
CA LEU A 226 18.67 0.43 0.19
C LEU A 226 18.08 -0.96 0.37
N LEU A 227 16.93 -1.24 -0.25
CA LEU A 227 16.29 -2.56 -0.22
C LEU A 227 17.17 -3.66 -0.83
N ARG A 228 17.97 -3.35 -1.83
CA ARG A 228 18.89 -4.31 -2.48
C ARG A 228 20.16 -4.56 -1.66
N SER A 229 20.78 -3.50 -1.17
CA SER A 229 22.11 -3.58 -0.57
C SER A 229 22.12 -3.94 0.91
N LEU A 230 21.08 -3.58 1.67
CA LEU A 230 21.05 -3.85 3.10
C LEU A 230 20.66 -5.29 3.40
N ARG A 231 21.16 -5.82 4.52
CA ARG A 231 21.12 -7.26 4.83
C ARG A 231 19.72 -7.73 5.24
N CYS A 232 19.00 -6.96 6.05
CA CYS A 232 17.67 -7.33 6.50
C CYS A 232 16.78 -6.11 6.76
N TYR A 233 15.48 -6.35 6.82
CA TYR A 233 14.45 -5.35 7.07
C TYR A 233 13.69 -5.69 8.35
N LEU A 234 13.46 -4.72 9.24
CA LEU A 234 12.54 -4.87 10.35
C LEU A 234 11.24 -4.12 10.05
N TYR A 235 10.19 -4.86 9.81
CA TYR A 235 8.85 -4.33 9.58
C TYR A 235 8.12 -4.11 10.91
N THR A 236 7.74 -2.89 11.19
CA THR A 236 7.03 -2.51 12.43
C THR A 236 5.55 -2.26 12.25
N GLY A 237 5.05 -2.38 11.02
CA GLY A 237 3.65 -2.10 10.71
C GLY A 237 3.29 -0.61 10.75
N THR A 238 2.05 -0.30 10.41
CA THR A 238 1.44 1.02 10.60
C THR A 238 -0.03 0.79 10.94
N GLN A 239 -0.44 1.13 12.17
CA GLN A 239 -1.82 0.90 12.60
C GLN A 239 -2.77 1.93 11.97
N PRO A 240 -3.99 1.53 11.55
CA PRO A 240 -4.60 0.21 11.67
C PRO A 240 -4.46 -0.69 10.42
N ALA A 241 -3.45 -0.53 9.60
CA ALA A 241 -3.32 -1.34 8.38
C ALA A 241 -3.01 -2.81 8.70
N SER A 242 -3.61 -3.74 7.96
CA SER A 242 -3.29 -5.18 8.03
C SER A 242 -1.84 -5.42 7.60
N TYR A 243 -1.43 -4.77 6.53
CA TYR A 243 -0.05 -4.69 6.03
C TYR A 243 0.11 -3.44 5.15
N THR A 244 1.34 -3.11 4.78
CA THR A 244 1.66 -1.90 4.00
C THR A 244 2.32 -2.24 2.67
N LEU A 245 2.30 -1.30 1.72
CA LEU A 245 3.00 -1.44 0.44
C LEU A 245 4.51 -1.64 0.63
N GLY A 246 5.10 -0.95 1.60
CA GLY A 246 6.54 -1.09 1.91
C GLY A 246 6.94 -2.50 2.37
N LEU A 247 6.06 -3.25 3.04
CA LEU A 247 6.29 -4.66 3.34
C LEU A 247 6.40 -5.49 2.06
N ILE A 248 5.46 -5.28 1.13
CA ILE A 248 5.45 -6.02 -0.13
C ILE A 248 6.69 -5.67 -0.96
N GLU A 249 7.06 -4.40 -1.03
CA GLU A 249 8.25 -3.91 -1.75
C GLU A 249 9.53 -4.53 -1.19
N ALA A 250 9.66 -4.62 0.14
CA ALA A 250 10.79 -5.26 0.79
C ALA A 250 10.89 -6.75 0.45
N MET A 251 9.81 -7.50 0.67
CA MET A 251 9.78 -8.94 0.38
C MET A 251 9.95 -9.25 -1.11
N MET A 252 9.32 -8.46 -1.99
CA MET A 252 9.42 -8.64 -3.44
C MET A 252 10.84 -8.36 -3.94
N THR A 253 11.54 -7.38 -3.36
CA THR A 253 12.97 -7.13 -3.64
C THR A 253 13.85 -8.28 -3.17
N GLY A 254 13.42 -9.01 -2.15
CA GLY A 254 14.10 -10.16 -1.57
C GLY A 254 14.91 -9.82 -0.31
N ILE A 255 14.76 -8.63 0.28
CA ILE A 255 15.43 -8.35 1.55
C ILE A 255 14.78 -9.19 2.68
N PRO A 256 15.55 -10.00 3.43
CA PRO A 256 15.02 -10.78 4.55
C PRO A 256 14.28 -9.90 5.54
N THR A 257 13.01 -10.14 5.73
CA THR A 257 12.11 -9.28 6.50
C THR A 257 11.64 -9.95 7.78
N VAL A 258 11.98 -9.37 8.91
CA VAL A 258 11.45 -9.72 10.23
C VAL A 258 10.31 -8.80 10.56
N SER A 259 9.16 -9.33 10.99
CA SER A 259 7.98 -8.53 11.34
C SER A 259 7.81 -8.42 12.86
N ILE A 260 7.31 -7.30 13.31
CA ILE A 260 6.68 -7.18 14.61
C ILE A 260 5.50 -8.16 14.73
N GLY A 261 5.21 -8.64 15.93
CA GLY A 261 4.04 -9.48 16.19
C GLY A 261 2.75 -8.69 16.37
N SER A 262 1.63 -9.36 16.21
CA SER A 262 0.30 -8.75 16.26
C SER A 262 -0.07 -8.16 17.63
N SER A 263 0.49 -8.67 18.73
CA SER A 263 0.21 -8.17 20.08
C SER A 263 0.56 -6.70 20.31
N HIS A 264 1.40 -6.12 19.44
CA HIS A 264 1.76 -4.70 19.49
C HIS A 264 0.74 -3.78 18.79
N MET A 265 -0.24 -4.32 18.08
CA MET A 265 -1.24 -3.55 17.34
C MET A 265 -2.40 -3.12 18.25
N THR A 266 -2.11 -2.29 19.25
CA THR A 266 -3.01 -2.03 20.40
C THR A 266 -3.82 -0.73 20.33
N ILE A 267 -3.62 0.11 19.30
CA ILE A 267 -4.36 1.38 19.17
C ILE A 267 -5.86 1.12 18.98
N PHE A 268 -6.20 0.06 18.26
CA PHE A 268 -7.57 -0.39 18.09
C PHE A 268 -7.78 -1.73 18.77
N PRO A 269 -8.92 -1.95 19.47
CA PRO A 269 -9.18 -3.23 20.17
C PRO A 269 -9.10 -4.46 19.27
N TYR A 270 -9.39 -4.30 17.98
CA TYR A 270 -9.32 -5.36 16.96
C TYR A 270 -7.98 -5.38 16.20
N GLY A 271 -7.07 -4.46 16.50
CA GLY A 271 -5.78 -4.34 15.81
C GLY A 271 -4.96 -5.63 15.76
N PRO A 272 -4.84 -6.39 16.88
CA PRO A 272 -4.13 -7.67 16.87
C PRO A 272 -4.72 -8.71 15.90
N LEU A 273 -6.03 -8.70 15.71
CA LEU A 273 -6.73 -9.60 14.78
C LEU A 273 -6.68 -9.09 13.32
N LEU A 274 -6.49 -7.79 13.14
CA LEU A 274 -6.41 -7.15 11.83
C LEU A 274 -5.03 -7.30 11.20
N PHE A 275 -3.96 -7.29 12.00
CA PHE A 275 -2.60 -7.29 11.51
C PHE A 275 -2.19 -8.64 10.90
N GLU A 276 -1.60 -8.59 9.70
CA GLU A 276 -1.22 -9.77 8.91
C GLU A 276 0.29 -9.83 8.61
N GLY A 277 1.04 -8.78 8.91
CA GLY A 277 2.45 -8.70 8.54
C GLY A 277 3.30 -9.88 9.00
N HIS A 278 3.05 -10.39 10.22
CA HIS A 278 3.75 -11.53 10.78
C HIS A 278 3.40 -12.87 10.08
N GLU A 279 2.19 -13.00 9.54
CA GLU A 279 1.75 -14.17 8.76
C GLU A 279 2.32 -14.12 7.33
N ILE A 280 2.34 -12.93 6.74
CA ILE A 280 2.89 -12.71 5.39
C ILE A 280 4.39 -13.04 5.37
N THR A 281 5.14 -12.55 6.36
CA THR A 281 6.59 -12.75 6.43
C THR A 281 6.99 -14.14 6.95
N GLU A 282 6.08 -14.85 7.65
CA GLU A 282 6.39 -16.09 8.42
C GLU A 282 7.54 -15.91 9.42
N ALA A 283 7.79 -14.67 9.82
CA ALA A 283 8.90 -14.27 10.71
C ALA A 283 8.46 -13.17 11.67
N GLY A 284 7.34 -13.37 12.39
CA GLY A 284 6.77 -12.40 13.33
C GLY A 284 7.19 -12.68 14.77
N HIS A 285 7.45 -11.61 15.53
CA HIS A 285 7.84 -11.71 16.93
C HIS A 285 7.13 -10.66 17.78
N ASP A 286 6.53 -11.10 18.89
CA ASP A 286 5.96 -10.22 19.91
C ASP A 286 7.02 -9.68 20.89
N SER A 287 8.19 -10.31 20.95
CA SER A 287 9.31 -9.87 21.78
C SER A 287 10.37 -9.14 20.92
N ALA A 288 10.65 -7.89 21.26
CA ALA A 288 11.72 -7.13 20.63
C ALA A 288 13.09 -7.79 20.79
N ALA A 289 13.34 -8.46 21.93
CA ALA A 289 14.58 -9.19 22.17
C ALA A 289 14.70 -10.40 21.22
N VAL A 290 13.62 -11.15 20.99
CA VAL A 290 13.61 -12.28 20.05
C VAL A 290 13.77 -11.79 18.61
N ALA A 291 13.07 -10.73 18.22
CA ALA A 291 13.26 -10.08 16.93
C ALA A 291 14.73 -9.63 16.73
N GLY A 292 15.32 -9.03 17.77
CA GLY A 292 16.73 -8.61 17.76
C GLY A 292 17.69 -9.79 17.57
N MET A 293 17.48 -10.90 18.26
CA MET A 293 18.29 -12.13 18.06
C MET A 293 18.15 -12.64 16.61
N ARG A 294 16.94 -12.64 16.06
CA ARG A 294 16.73 -13.04 14.65
C ARG A 294 17.46 -12.11 13.67
N LEU A 295 17.39 -10.79 13.91
CA LEU A 295 18.13 -9.81 13.12
C LEU A 295 19.64 -10.04 13.21
N GLN A 296 20.20 -10.29 14.40
CA GLN A 296 21.63 -10.62 14.60
C GLN A 296 22.04 -11.88 13.81
N THR A 297 21.21 -12.93 13.82
CA THR A 297 21.45 -14.12 12.99
C THR A 297 21.55 -13.75 11.52
N LEU A 298 20.59 -12.97 10.98
CA LEU A 298 20.58 -12.55 9.57
C LEU A 298 21.77 -11.64 9.22
N LEU A 299 22.21 -10.79 10.15
CA LEU A 299 23.37 -9.92 9.95
C LEU A 299 24.69 -10.68 9.90
N SER A 300 24.84 -11.75 10.70
CA SER A 300 26.08 -12.50 10.86
C SER A 300 26.16 -13.77 9.99
N ASP A 301 25.02 -14.36 9.63
CA ASP A 301 24.92 -15.58 8.84
C ASP A 301 24.33 -15.27 7.46
N TRP A 302 25.19 -15.30 6.46
CA TRP A 302 24.82 -15.03 5.07
C TRP A 302 23.88 -16.09 4.49
N ASP A 303 24.12 -17.36 4.82
CA ASP A 303 23.33 -18.46 4.26
C ASP A 303 21.90 -18.42 4.82
N ALA A 304 21.74 -18.15 6.12
CA ALA A 304 20.44 -17.94 6.74
C ALA A 304 19.68 -16.74 6.13
N ALA A 305 20.39 -15.63 5.85
CA ALA A 305 19.80 -14.48 5.20
C ALA A 305 19.36 -14.79 3.76
N ARG A 306 20.19 -15.50 2.99
CA ARG A 306 19.90 -15.88 1.61
C ARG A 306 18.73 -16.86 1.52
N GLU A 307 18.67 -17.84 2.39
CA GLU A 307 17.56 -18.81 2.44
C GLU A 307 16.24 -18.08 2.70
N MET A 308 16.20 -17.20 3.69
CA MET A 308 15.02 -16.39 4.01
C MET A 308 14.62 -15.44 2.86
N SER A 309 15.60 -14.83 2.20
CA SER A 309 15.39 -13.98 1.01
C SER A 309 14.63 -14.72 -0.09
N ILE A 310 15.12 -15.92 -0.44
CA ILE A 310 14.53 -16.75 -1.49
C ILE A 310 13.09 -17.15 -1.13
N ALA A 311 12.88 -17.64 0.08
CA ALA A 311 11.57 -18.10 0.54
C ALA A 311 10.56 -16.96 0.58
N GLN A 312 10.92 -15.82 1.18
CA GLN A 312 10.02 -14.68 1.31
C GLN A 312 9.71 -14.00 -0.04
N ARG A 313 10.69 -13.92 -0.94
CA ARG A 313 10.43 -13.39 -2.28
C ARG A 313 9.47 -14.28 -3.07
N ALA A 314 9.64 -15.60 -3.03
CA ALA A 314 8.71 -16.54 -3.67
C ALA A 314 7.29 -16.37 -3.14
N ARG A 315 7.13 -16.25 -1.82
CA ARG A 315 5.84 -15.99 -1.18
C ARG A 315 5.24 -14.63 -1.58
N ALA A 316 6.07 -13.58 -1.68
CA ALA A 316 5.59 -12.28 -2.13
C ALA A 316 5.07 -12.31 -3.58
N ILE A 317 5.75 -13.01 -4.47
CA ILE A 317 5.30 -13.20 -5.86
C ILE A 317 3.98 -13.97 -5.90
N GLU A 318 3.83 -15.03 -5.12
CA GLU A 318 2.60 -15.80 -5.01
C GLU A 318 1.41 -14.96 -4.52
N LEU A 319 1.63 -14.10 -3.51
CA LEU A 319 0.55 -13.33 -2.89
C LEU A 319 0.21 -12.03 -3.63
N PHE A 320 1.18 -11.40 -4.29
CA PHE A 320 1.08 -10.02 -4.76
C PHE A 320 1.50 -9.82 -6.22
N GLY A 321 1.96 -10.87 -6.90
CA GLY A 321 2.40 -10.80 -8.30
C GLY A 321 1.25 -10.73 -9.30
N MET A 322 1.60 -10.41 -10.56
CA MET A 322 0.65 -10.19 -11.66
C MET A 322 -0.28 -11.39 -11.89
N GLU A 323 0.23 -12.61 -11.83
CA GLU A 323 -0.56 -13.81 -12.10
C GLU A 323 -1.71 -13.97 -11.09
N ALA A 324 -1.38 -13.87 -9.79
CA ALA A 324 -2.36 -14.02 -8.73
C ALA A 324 -3.39 -12.87 -8.73
N ILE A 325 -2.90 -11.63 -8.75
CA ILE A 325 -3.76 -10.45 -8.61
C ILE A 325 -4.51 -10.15 -9.90
N GLY A 326 -3.85 -10.32 -11.06
CA GLY A 326 -4.47 -10.09 -12.36
C GLY A 326 -5.62 -11.04 -12.66
N ALA A 327 -5.50 -12.32 -12.26
CA ALA A 327 -6.59 -13.30 -12.39
C ALA A 327 -7.83 -12.88 -11.57
N GLN A 328 -7.64 -12.35 -10.36
CA GLN A 328 -8.72 -11.90 -9.50
C GLN A 328 -9.46 -10.66 -10.04
N TRP A 329 -8.76 -9.74 -10.72
CA TRP A 329 -9.38 -8.58 -11.36
C TRP A 329 -10.12 -8.91 -12.67
N LYS A 330 -9.87 -10.06 -13.28
CA LYS A 330 -10.58 -10.53 -14.48
C LYS A 330 -11.87 -11.30 -14.17
N ALA A 331 -11.96 -11.87 -12.96
CA ALA A 331 -13.12 -12.63 -12.50
C ALA A 331 -14.27 -11.70 -12.05
#